data_b0dd7055ff9b9c9433220f1dcb14a038
#
_entry.id   b0dd7055ff9b9c9433220f1dcb14a038
#
_cell.length_a   1.000
_cell.length_b   1.000
_cell.length_c   1.000
_cell.angle_alpha   90.00
_cell.angle_beta   90.00
_cell.angle_gamma   90.00
#
_symmetry.space_group_name_H-M   'P 1'
#
loop_
_entity.id
_entity.type
_entity.pdbx_description
1 polymer ?
#
loop_
_entity_poly.entity_id
_entity_poly.type
_entity_poly.pdbx_seq_one_letter_code
_entity_poly.pdbx_strand_id
1 'polypeptide(L)'
;MHQTDILVIGGGIAGTATTCSLAQYGHQVILLERGELAAEASGLNAGTLWATGWGHTPDLSSTLSMGSLEVFKTLQLDLGYDLEFRQSGSLQAIQTEEEYAFARQEVRELLAGGHQVDLLDSRGALGIEPALDPRILGCLYYPHGGNANPVKTVLALTSLAQRHGAAMLTHHEVTGIAHLDDGTYQVVTSHATFRAGALVLAAGPWCRSLGAMLGLSIPVYAVRGQMWATAPVPPSIFHSIGALESHLYWHNHPYSDEQTPLELTHRQGQRLTRHLYGRQTRDGEIIIGGDRQLDAPKTPDPNGIETNHAHALELFPFLQFLPITRTWAGWMPFTRDLHPLIGKIPHLDNLYLLTGLSSSGFEKGLMSGKLLAESINHGAAAPILSAADPARQVSVQPI
;
A
#
# COMPACT_ATOMS: atom_id res chain seq x y z
N MET A 1 3.45 24.10 24.48
CA MET A 1 2.34 23.34 23.87
C MET A 1 2.09 23.93 22.49
N HIS A 2 2.19 23.14 21.44
CA HIS A 2 1.92 23.56 20.07
C HIS A 2 0.42 23.41 19.77
N GLN A 3 -0.15 24.33 19.00
CA GLN A 3 -1.55 24.27 18.57
C GLN A 3 -1.63 24.19 17.05
N THR A 4 -2.63 23.45 16.54
CA THR A 4 -2.90 23.29 15.11
C THR A 4 -4.37 22.98 14.87
N ASP A 5 -4.89 23.21 13.67
CA ASP A 5 -6.25 22.80 13.33
C ASP A 5 -6.35 21.27 13.29
N ILE A 6 -5.39 20.63 12.59
CA ILE A 6 -5.41 19.18 12.38
C ILE A 6 -4.04 18.60 12.68
N LEU A 7 -4.00 17.51 13.44
CA LEU A 7 -2.81 16.71 13.69
C LEU A 7 -2.92 15.37 12.98
N VAL A 8 -1.91 15.00 12.21
CA VAL A 8 -1.83 13.70 11.51
C VAL A 8 -0.73 12.86 12.15
N ILE A 9 -1.02 11.62 12.52
CA ILE A 9 -0.03 10.70 13.10
C ILE A 9 0.33 9.63 12.07
N GLY A 10 1.59 9.62 11.62
CA GLY A 10 2.18 8.67 10.68
C GLY A 10 2.72 9.30 9.41
N GLY A 11 4.04 9.17 9.19
CA GLY A 11 4.80 9.71 8.05
C GLY A 11 4.91 8.75 6.84
N GLY A 12 3.98 7.82 6.71
CA GLY A 12 3.85 6.95 5.54
C GLY A 12 3.06 7.62 4.41
N ILE A 13 2.82 6.88 3.31
CA ILE A 13 2.10 7.36 2.12
C ILE A 13 0.70 7.91 2.46
N ALA A 14 -0.02 7.24 3.34
CA ALA A 14 -1.37 7.64 3.74
C ALA A 14 -1.39 8.98 4.49
N GLY A 15 -0.56 9.11 5.52
CA GLY A 15 -0.50 10.33 6.34
C GLY A 15 0.06 11.52 5.56
N THR A 16 1.11 11.33 4.75
CA THR A 16 1.68 12.42 3.95
C THR A 16 0.74 12.89 2.84
N ALA A 17 -0.02 11.97 2.19
CA ALA A 17 -1.03 12.34 1.20
C ALA A 17 -2.19 13.11 1.85
N THR A 18 -2.65 12.66 3.03
CA THR A 18 -3.70 13.38 3.81
C THR A 18 -3.22 14.77 4.20
N THR A 19 -2.01 14.86 4.78
CA THR A 19 -1.41 16.15 5.20
C THR A 19 -1.25 17.10 4.02
N CYS A 20 -0.76 16.60 2.89
CA CYS A 20 -0.59 17.40 1.67
C CYS A 20 -1.93 17.98 1.20
N SER A 21 -2.97 17.16 1.10
CA SER A 21 -4.28 17.59 0.65
C SER A 21 -4.96 18.56 1.63
N LEU A 22 -4.86 18.32 2.95
CA LEU A 22 -5.38 19.24 3.96
C LEU A 22 -4.69 20.61 3.91
N ALA A 23 -3.37 20.63 3.77
CA ALA A 23 -2.61 21.87 3.63
C ALA A 23 -3.00 22.64 2.36
N GLN A 24 -3.27 21.94 1.24
CA GLN A 24 -3.78 22.55 0.02
C GLN A 24 -5.17 23.18 0.20
N TYR A 25 -6.00 22.67 1.10
CA TYR A 25 -7.26 23.30 1.51
C TYR A 25 -7.08 24.49 2.46
N GLY A 26 -5.85 24.79 2.91
CA GLY A 26 -5.54 25.92 3.75
C GLY A 26 -5.61 25.65 5.27
N HIS A 27 -5.77 24.40 5.69
CA HIS A 27 -5.71 24.03 7.10
C HIS A 27 -4.29 24.15 7.65
N GLN A 28 -4.16 24.56 8.92
CA GLN A 28 -2.91 24.42 9.64
C GLN A 28 -2.74 22.94 10.06
N VAL A 29 -1.76 22.26 9.48
CA VAL A 29 -1.54 20.82 9.68
C VAL A 29 -0.16 20.56 10.25
N ILE A 30 -0.10 19.73 11.29
CA ILE A 30 1.17 19.15 11.79
C ILE A 30 1.10 17.64 11.57
N LEU A 31 2.14 17.06 10.95
CA LEU A 31 2.31 15.62 10.89
C LEU A 31 3.39 15.19 11.87
N LEU A 32 3.10 14.16 12.68
CA LEU A 32 4.03 13.51 13.59
C LEU A 32 4.44 12.13 13.06
N GLU A 33 5.74 11.89 12.99
CA GLU A 33 6.32 10.60 12.65
C GLU A 33 7.35 10.21 13.73
N ARG A 34 7.31 8.95 14.18
CA ARG A 34 8.22 8.47 15.25
C ARG A 34 9.65 8.28 14.78
N GLY A 35 9.88 7.98 13.50
CA GLY A 35 11.20 7.79 12.91
C GLY A 35 11.40 8.71 11.71
N GLU A 36 11.96 8.15 10.64
CA GLU A 36 12.07 8.83 9.35
C GLU A 36 10.81 8.67 8.52
N LEU A 37 10.55 9.61 7.61
CA LEU A 37 9.46 9.50 6.65
C LEU A 37 9.66 8.28 5.74
N ALA A 38 8.57 7.59 5.42
CA ALA A 38 8.59 6.37 4.61
C ALA A 38 9.40 5.20 5.18
N ALA A 39 9.83 5.22 6.44
CA ALA A 39 10.69 4.19 7.02
C ALA A 39 10.04 2.80 7.13
N GLU A 40 8.72 2.72 7.06
CA GLU A 40 7.95 1.49 7.21
C GLU A 40 7.38 1.02 5.86
N ALA A 41 6.25 0.31 5.82
CA ALA A 41 5.68 -0.30 4.61
C ALA A 41 5.69 0.62 3.38
N SER A 42 5.53 1.92 3.58
CA SER A 42 5.51 2.91 2.48
C SER A 42 6.83 3.05 1.74
N GLY A 43 7.98 2.79 2.36
CA GLY A 43 9.28 2.84 1.70
C GLY A 43 9.92 1.47 1.49
N LEU A 44 9.36 0.42 2.12
CA LEU A 44 9.93 -0.93 2.09
C LEU A 44 9.33 -1.84 0.99
N ASN A 45 8.45 -1.31 0.13
CA ASN A 45 7.85 -2.04 -0.99
C ASN A 45 8.61 -1.81 -2.29
N ALA A 46 8.30 -2.60 -3.33
CA ALA A 46 8.95 -2.48 -4.64
C ALA A 46 8.48 -1.24 -5.45
N GLY A 47 7.40 -0.59 -5.08
CA GLY A 47 6.86 0.55 -5.83
C GLY A 47 6.06 0.16 -7.06
N THR A 48 5.51 -1.04 -7.12
CA THR A 48 4.67 -1.51 -8.23
C THR A 48 3.28 -0.90 -8.17
N LEU A 49 2.71 -0.61 -9.33
CA LEU A 49 1.36 -0.09 -9.53
C LEU A 49 0.64 -1.01 -10.52
N TRP A 50 -0.47 -1.60 -10.09
CA TRP A 50 -1.24 -2.53 -10.93
C TRP A 50 -2.30 -1.82 -11.75
N ALA A 51 -2.91 -0.76 -11.21
CA ALA A 51 -3.84 0.17 -11.87
C ALA A 51 -4.84 -0.54 -12.80
N THR A 52 -5.75 -1.32 -12.21
CA THR A 52 -6.71 -2.16 -12.95
C THR A 52 -7.72 -1.39 -13.81
N GLY A 53 -7.71 -0.05 -13.76
CA GLY A 53 -8.56 0.78 -14.62
C GLY A 53 -9.91 1.16 -13.99
N TRP A 54 -10.60 2.09 -14.67
CA TRP A 54 -11.96 2.49 -14.34
C TRP A 54 -12.95 1.48 -14.97
N GLY A 55 -13.68 0.74 -14.15
CA GLY A 55 -14.79 -0.09 -14.63
C GLY A 55 -16.01 0.75 -15.05
N HIS A 56 -17.03 0.12 -15.64
CA HIS A 56 -18.31 0.76 -15.98
C HIS A 56 -18.98 1.34 -14.72
N THR A 57 -18.83 0.66 -13.59
CA THR A 57 -19.23 1.15 -12.26
C THR A 57 -18.00 1.00 -11.37
N PRO A 58 -17.16 2.06 -11.27
CA PRO A 58 -15.95 2.00 -10.48
C PRO A 58 -16.24 1.63 -9.03
N ASP A 59 -15.57 0.61 -8.53
CA ASP A 59 -15.59 0.24 -7.13
C ASP A 59 -14.55 1.04 -6.33
N LEU A 60 -14.50 0.82 -5.02
CA LEU A 60 -13.54 1.49 -4.15
C LEU A 60 -12.09 1.20 -4.59
N SER A 61 -11.78 -0.05 -4.95
CA SER A 61 -10.42 -0.46 -5.32
C SER A 61 -9.94 0.26 -6.58
N SER A 62 -10.73 0.21 -7.67
CA SER A 62 -10.40 0.89 -8.92
C SER A 62 -10.35 2.42 -8.76
N THR A 63 -11.26 2.99 -7.96
CA THR A 63 -11.26 4.43 -7.65
C THR A 63 -9.97 4.85 -6.96
N LEU A 64 -9.52 4.11 -5.96
CA LEU A 64 -8.31 4.43 -5.22
C LEU A 64 -7.05 4.23 -6.09
N SER A 65 -6.97 3.14 -6.86
CA SER A 65 -5.83 2.85 -7.72
C SER A 65 -5.68 3.86 -8.86
N MET A 66 -6.77 4.08 -9.61
CA MET A 66 -6.73 5.00 -10.77
C MET A 66 -6.61 6.46 -10.34
N GLY A 67 -7.31 6.85 -9.26
CA GLY A 67 -7.15 8.18 -8.70
C GLY A 67 -5.71 8.44 -8.23
N SER A 68 -5.06 7.45 -7.61
CA SER A 68 -3.65 7.56 -7.24
C SER A 68 -2.74 7.67 -8.47
N LEU A 69 -3.01 6.93 -9.55
CA LEU A 69 -2.26 7.02 -10.80
C LEU A 69 -2.26 8.46 -11.34
N GLU A 70 -3.41 9.15 -11.31
CA GLU A 70 -3.49 10.56 -11.71
C GLU A 70 -2.68 11.48 -10.78
N VAL A 71 -2.63 11.18 -9.46
CA VAL A 71 -1.77 11.93 -8.53
C VAL A 71 -0.29 11.69 -8.83
N PHE A 72 0.15 10.47 -9.16
CA PHE A 72 1.52 10.20 -9.60
C PHE A 72 1.89 11.02 -10.84
N LYS A 73 0.99 11.07 -11.84
CA LYS A 73 1.19 11.88 -13.05
C LYS A 73 1.32 13.37 -12.71
N THR A 74 0.39 13.89 -11.93
CA THR A 74 0.40 15.30 -11.50
C THR A 74 1.70 15.65 -10.77
N LEU A 75 2.13 14.84 -9.81
CA LEU A 75 3.37 15.09 -9.07
C LEU A 75 4.60 15.12 -10.00
N GLN A 76 4.71 14.16 -10.92
CA GLN A 76 5.89 14.09 -11.78
C GLN A 76 5.83 14.99 -13.01
N LEU A 77 4.70 14.98 -13.75
CA LEU A 77 4.62 15.66 -15.05
C LEU A 77 4.25 17.14 -14.91
N ASP A 78 3.32 17.47 -14.01
CA ASP A 78 2.84 18.84 -13.86
C ASP A 78 3.65 19.64 -12.84
N LEU A 79 4.05 19.00 -11.72
CA LEU A 79 4.78 19.65 -10.64
C LEU A 79 6.29 19.42 -10.65
N GLY A 80 6.80 18.55 -11.52
CA GLY A 80 8.23 18.34 -11.76
C GLY A 80 8.98 17.56 -10.68
N TYR A 81 8.29 16.82 -9.80
CA TYR A 81 8.96 15.97 -8.82
C TYR A 81 9.50 14.71 -9.48
N ASP A 82 10.75 14.36 -9.24
CA ASP A 82 11.34 13.08 -9.70
C ASP A 82 10.88 11.92 -8.81
N LEU A 83 9.78 11.28 -9.17
CA LEU A 83 9.28 10.07 -8.51
C LEU A 83 9.85 8.79 -9.11
N GLU A 84 10.63 8.85 -10.16
CA GLU A 84 10.96 7.71 -11.03
C GLU A 84 9.70 6.99 -11.55
N PHE A 85 8.58 7.70 -11.63
CA PHE A 85 7.33 7.14 -12.09
C PHE A 85 7.41 6.77 -13.57
N ARG A 86 7.04 5.53 -13.87
CA ARG A 86 6.94 5.01 -15.24
C ARG A 86 5.64 4.23 -15.37
N GLN A 87 4.82 4.59 -16.32
CA GLN A 87 3.62 3.87 -16.72
C GLN A 87 3.99 2.90 -17.86
N SER A 88 4.74 1.86 -17.53
CA SER A 88 5.24 0.87 -18.49
C SER A 88 4.35 -0.36 -18.63
N GLY A 89 3.25 -0.41 -17.88
CA GLY A 89 2.43 -1.60 -17.69
C GLY A 89 2.90 -2.48 -16.53
N SER A 90 2.04 -3.41 -16.17
CA SER A 90 2.32 -4.46 -15.18
C SER A 90 1.89 -5.80 -15.73
N LEU A 91 2.59 -6.88 -15.39
CA LEU A 91 2.27 -8.22 -15.87
C LEU A 91 2.24 -9.25 -14.73
N GLN A 92 1.34 -10.21 -14.83
CA GLN A 92 1.33 -11.41 -14.00
C GLN A 92 1.61 -12.63 -14.87
N ALA A 93 2.75 -13.27 -14.66
CA ALA A 93 3.14 -14.45 -15.42
C ALA A 93 2.23 -15.64 -15.11
N ILE A 94 1.98 -16.45 -16.13
CA ILE A 94 1.15 -17.67 -16.10
C ILE A 94 2.06 -18.84 -16.40
N GLN A 95 2.20 -19.76 -15.45
CA GLN A 95 3.14 -20.89 -15.53
C GLN A 95 2.45 -22.23 -15.77
N THR A 96 1.17 -22.38 -15.39
CA THR A 96 0.43 -23.65 -15.47
C THR A 96 -0.86 -23.50 -16.26
N GLU A 97 -1.38 -24.63 -16.77
CA GLU A 97 -2.68 -24.66 -17.48
C GLU A 97 -3.83 -24.26 -16.57
N GLU A 98 -3.73 -24.56 -15.27
CA GLU A 98 -4.75 -24.15 -14.29
C GLU A 98 -4.77 -22.64 -14.11
N GLU A 99 -3.59 -22.02 -13.95
CA GLU A 99 -3.45 -20.56 -13.94
C GLU A 99 -3.96 -19.93 -15.25
N TYR A 100 -3.71 -20.57 -16.42
CA TYR A 100 -4.17 -20.07 -17.70
C TYR A 100 -5.69 -20.10 -17.81
N ALA A 101 -6.31 -21.18 -17.33
CA ALA A 101 -7.78 -21.29 -17.28
C ALA A 101 -8.41 -20.24 -16.36
N PHE A 102 -7.81 -20.00 -15.19
CA PHE A 102 -8.20 -18.95 -14.25
C PHE A 102 -8.02 -17.55 -14.87
N ALA A 103 -6.88 -17.27 -15.49
CA ALA A 103 -6.61 -16.01 -16.17
C ALA A 103 -7.64 -15.68 -17.26
N ARG A 104 -8.07 -16.68 -18.01
CA ARG A 104 -9.15 -16.50 -19.03
C ARG A 104 -10.48 -16.10 -18.41
N GLN A 105 -10.79 -16.57 -17.21
CA GLN A 105 -11.99 -16.16 -16.48
C GLN A 105 -11.84 -14.74 -15.96
N GLU A 106 -10.74 -14.43 -15.26
CA GLU A 106 -10.41 -13.10 -14.72
C GLU A 106 -10.51 -12.02 -15.81
N VAL A 107 -9.90 -12.26 -16.97
CA VAL A 107 -9.96 -11.29 -18.09
C VAL A 107 -11.39 -11.04 -18.54
N ARG A 108 -12.22 -12.08 -18.65
CA ARG A 108 -13.63 -11.89 -19.05
C ARG A 108 -14.40 -11.05 -18.03
N GLU A 109 -14.16 -11.28 -16.75
CA GLU A 109 -14.83 -10.55 -15.67
C GLU A 109 -14.36 -9.08 -15.63
N LEU A 110 -13.05 -8.84 -15.73
CA LEU A 110 -12.49 -7.50 -15.77
C LEU A 110 -12.96 -6.71 -17.00
N LEU A 111 -12.94 -7.31 -18.19
CA LEU A 111 -13.44 -6.68 -19.42
C LEU A 111 -14.94 -6.41 -19.35
N ALA A 112 -15.73 -7.33 -18.80
CA ALA A 112 -17.16 -7.13 -18.58
C ALA A 112 -17.43 -5.99 -17.57
N GLY A 113 -16.53 -5.79 -16.61
CA GLY A 113 -16.54 -4.65 -15.68
C GLY A 113 -16.06 -3.34 -16.32
N GLY A 114 -15.53 -3.35 -17.53
CA GLY A 114 -15.02 -2.16 -18.23
C GLY A 114 -13.55 -1.83 -17.91
N HIS A 115 -12.83 -2.75 -17.27
CA HIS A 115 -11.40 -2.60 -17.00
C HIS A 115 -10.57 -2.95 -18.25
N GLN A 116 -9.36 -2.40 -18.33
CA GLN A 116 -8.41 -2.69 -19.40
C GLN A 116 -7.39 -3.72 -18.92
N VAL A 117 -7.42 -4.88 -19.55
CA VAL A 117 -6.49 -5.99 -19.31
C VAL A 117 -6.39 -6.83 -20.57
N ASP A 118 -5.18 -7.32 -20.87
CA ASP A 118 -4.94 -8.23 -21.98
C ASP A 118 -4.44 -9.59 -21.47
N LEU A 119 -4.91 -10.67 -22.07
CA LEU A 119 -4.31 -11.99 -21.92
C LEU A 119 -3.36 -12.23 -23.09
N LEU A 120 -2.08 -12.18 -22.83
CA LEU A 120 -1.05 -12.44 -23.82
C LEU A 120 -0.61 -13.91 -23.75
N ASP A 121 -0.44 -14.54 -24.90
CA ASP A 121 0.22 -15.84 -25.00
C ASP A 121 1.73 -15.73 -24.70
N SER A 122 2.45 -16.86 -24.66
CA SER A 122 3.89 -16.90 -24.42
C SER A 122 4.66 -15.99 -25.37
N ARG A 123 4.32 -15.97 -26.66
CA ARG A 123 4.98 -15.10 -27.66
C ARG A 123 4.73 -13.63 -27.38
N GLY A 124 3.51 -13.26 -27.06
CA GLY A 124 3.15 -11.87 -26.71
C GLY A 124 3.86 -11.43 -25.44
N ALA A 125 3.88 -12.28 -24.40
CA ALA A 125 4.55 -12.01 -23.14
C ALA A 125 6.07 -11.80 -23.33
N LEU A 126 6.75 -12.67 -24.07
CA LEU A 126 8.17 -12.55 -24.42
C LEU A 126 8.45 -11.34 -25.34
N GLY A 127 7.45 -10.90 -26.11
CA GLY A 127 7.57 -9.71 -26.94
C GLY A 127 7.65 -8.42 -26.13
N ILE A 128 7.00 -8.34 -24.97
CA ILE A 128 7.02 -7.18 -24.09
C ILE A 128 8.05 -7.30 -22.97
N GLU A 129 8.34 -8.53 -22.50
CA GLU A 129 9.30 -8.82 -21.41
C GLU A 129 10.23 -9.96 -21.83
N PRO A 130 11.26 -9.67 -22.63
CA PRO A 130 12.12 -10.70 -23.26
C PRO A 130 12.93 -11.55 -22.28
N ALA A 131 13.08 -11.10 -21.02
CA ALA A 131 13.84 -11.83 -20.00
C ALA A 131 13.03 -12.93 -19.31
N LEU A 132 11.73 -13.04 -19.58
CA LEU A 132 10.89 -14.12 -19.06
C LEU A 132 11.37 -15.49 -19.56
N ASP A 133 11.17 -16.51 -18.75
CA ASP A 133 11.40 -17.90 -19.18
C ASP A 133 10.46 -18.26 -20.35
N PRO A 134 10.99 -18.78 -21.47
CA PRO A 134 10.18 -19.14 -22.64
C PRO A 134 9.18 -20.28 -22.37
N ARG A 135 9.26 -20.95 -21.23
CA ARG A 135 8.32 -22.01 -20.83
C ARG A 135 7.03 -21.48 -20.20
N ILE A 136 6.91 -20.17 -19.92
CA ILE A 136 5.65 -19.60 -19.45
C ILE A 136 4.55 -19.78 -20.51
N LEU A 137 3.34 -19.92 -20.08
CA LEU A 137 2.19 -20.06 -20.97
C LEU A 137 1.66 -18.71 -21.48
N GLY A 138 1.95 -17.63 -20.77
CA GLY A 138 1.54 -16.28 -21.10
C GLY A 138 1.59 -15.34 -19.92
N CYS A 139 0.88 -14.24 -20.01
CA CYS A 139 0.67 -13.31 -18.88
C CYS A 139 -0.65 -12.55 -18.97
N LEU A 140 -1.17 -12.14 -17.82
CA LEU A 140 -2.09 -11.01 -17.74
C LEU A 140 -1.29 -9.72 -17.84
N TYR A 141 -1.68 -8.82 -18.73
CA TYR A 141 -1.05 -7.53 -18.92
C TYR A 141 -2.01 -6.40 -18.60
N TYR A 142 -1.61 -5.51 -17.70
CA TYR A 142 -2.35 -4.34 -17.26
C TYR A 142 -1.70 -3.07 -17.82
N PRO A 143 -2.22 -2.48 -18.91
CA PRO A 143 -1.56 -1.38 -19.62
C PRO A 143 -1.43 -0.09 -18.82
N HIS A 144 -2.33 0.15 -17.87
CA HIS A 144 -2.26 1.30 -16.97
C HIS A 144 -1.27 1.13 -15.81
N GLY A 145 -0.78 -0.09 -15.59
CA GLY A 145 0.18 -0.38 -14.56
C GLY A 145 1.54 0.30 -14.76
N GLY A 146 2.39 0.16 -13.79
CA GLY A 146 3.72 0.76 -13.82
C GLY A 146 4.42 0.70 -12.48
N ASN A 147 5.30 1.65 -12.24
CA ASN A 147 6.02 1.73 -10.98
C ASN A 147 6.51 3.15 -10.67
N ALA A 148 6.83 3.38 -9.39
CA ALA A 148 7.47 4.60 -8.91
C ALA A 148 8.42 4.29 -7.75
N ASN A 149 9.27 5.23 -7.39
CA ASN A 149 10.11 5.13 -6.21
C ASN A 149 9.29 5.50 -4.95
N PRO A 150 9.08 4.55 -4.01
CA PRO A 150 8.21 4.78 -2.86
C PRO A 150 8.69 5.91 -1.94
N VAL A 151 9.98 5.95 -1.65
CA VAL A 151 10.57 6.98 -0.78
C VAL A 151 10.48 8.35 -1.42
N LYS A 152 10.86 8.47 -2.70
CA LYS A 152 10.75 9.73 -3.45
C LYS A 152 9.30 10.23 -3.51
N THR A 153 8.33 9.34 -3.63
CA THR A 153 6.91 9.70 -3.65
C THR A 153 6.48 10.35 -2.33
N VAL A 154 6.83 9.74 -1.18
CA VAL A 154 6.51 10.30 0.14
C VAL A 154 7.22 11.64 0.35
N LEU A 155 8.49 11.75 -0.05
CA LEU A 155 9.25 13.00 0.07
C LEU A 155 8.70 14.11 -0.83
N ALA A 156 8.19 13.79 -2.03
CA ALA A 156 7.53 14.75 -2.90
C ALA A 156 6.24 15.30 -2.27
N LEU A 157 5.40 14.43 -1.71
CA LEU A 157 4.20 14.84 -0.96
C LEU A 157 4.56 15.72 0.25
N THR A 158 5.61 15.33 0.98
CA THR A 158 6.12 16.10 2.11
C THR A 158 6.55 17.51 1.68
N SER A 159 7.34 17.60 0.62
CA SER A 159 7.79 18.90 0.09
C SER A 159 6.61 19.74 -0.39
N LEU A 160 5.62 19.14 -1.03
CA LEU A 160 4.41 19.83 -1.47
C LEU A 160 3.59 20.32 -0.27
N ALA A 161 3.39 19.47 0.76
CA ALA A 161 2.70 19.85 1.99
C ALA A 161 3.36 21.03 2.71
N GLN A 162 4.70 21.00 2.83
CA GLN A 162 5.47 22.09 3.44
C GLN A 162 5.36 23.40 2.66
N ARG A 163 5.31 23.34 1.33
CA ARG A 163 5.07 24.55 0.49
C ARG A 163 3.70 25.17 0.75
N HIS A 164 2.71 24.36 1.19
CA HIS A 164 1.39 24.80 1.61
C HIS A 164 1.28 25.07 3.13
N GLY A 165 2.41 25.14 3.85
CA GLY A 165 2.45 25.55 5.26
C GLY A 165 2.33 24.41 6.28
N ALA A 166 2.27 23.13 5.88
CA ALA A 166 2.26 22.03 6.83
C ALA A 166 3.63 21.87 7.53
N ALA A 167 3.61 21.51 8.81
CA ALA A 167 4.81 21.13 9.57
C ALA A 167 4.94 19.59 9.59
N MET A 168 6.13 19.09 9.23
CA MET A 168 6.45 17.66 9.24
C MET A 168 7.50 17.40 10.32
N LEU A 169 7.10 16.73 11.39
CA LEU A 169 7.94 16.50 12.57
C LEU A 169 8.30 15.02 12.69
N THR A 170 9.52 14.69 12.30
CA THR A 170 10.11 13.36 12.49
C THR A 170 10.65 13.20 13.92
N HIS A 171 10.90 11.95 14.34
CA HIS A 171 11.36 11.59 15.69
C HIS A 171 10.41 12.04 16.81
N HIS A 172 9.12 12.17 16.51
CA HIS A 172 8.06 12.53 17.45
C HIS A 172 7.14 11.34 17.69
N GLU A 173 7.63 10.33 18.42
CA GLU A 173 6.82 9.18 18.81
C GLU A 173 5.70 9.60 19.75
N VAL A 174 4.44 9.27 19.37
CA VAL A 174 3.26 9.53 20.19
C VAL A 174 3.20 8.50 21.30
N THR A 175 3.20 9.00 22.55
CA THR A 175 3.18 8.21 23.78
C THR A 175 1.87 8.30 24.55
N GLY A 176 1.02 9.27 24.21
CA GLY A 176 -0.30 9.44 24.83
C GLY A 176 -1.22 10.31 23.97
N ILE A 177 -2.51 9.95 23.98
CA ILE A 177 -3.58 10.72 23.34
C ILE A 177 -4.74 10.85 24.30
N ALA A 178 -5.27 12.06 24.46
CA ALA A 178 -6.47 12.33 25.25
C ALA A 178 -7.45 13.18 24.43
N HIS A 179 -8.72 12.81 24.44
CA HIS A 179 -9.83 13.65 24.01
C HIS A 179 -10.27 14.50 25.19
N LEU A 180 -10.30 15.82 25.03
CA LEU A 180 -10.57 16.78 26.11
C LEU A 180 -12.05 17.19 26.12
N ASP A 181 -12.53 17.71 27.25
CA ASP A 181 -13.93 18.12 27.45
C ASP A 181 -14.38 19.23 26.47
N ASP A 182 -13.46 19.99 25.90
CA ASP A 182 -13.74 21.02 24.90
C ASP A 182 -13.75 20.48 23.45
N GLY A 183 -13.67 19.17 23.29
CA GLY A 183 -13.71 18.49 21.98
C GLY A 183 -12.41 18.49 21.21
N THR A 184 -11.31 19.01 21.78
CA THR A 184 -9.96 18.98 21.18
C THR A 184 -9.19 17.74 21.61
N TYR A 185 -8.08 17.47 20.90
CA TYR A 185 -7.16 16.39 21.22
C TYR A 185 -5.86 16.92 21.81
N GLN A 186 -5.42 16.31 22.91
CA GLN A 186 -4.08 16.48 23.41
C GLN A 186 -3.25 15.26 23.02
N VAL A 187 -2.12 15.49 22.35
CA VAL A 187 -1.20 14.43 21.90
C VAL A 187 0.16 14.69 22.54
N VAL A 188 0.65 13.72 23.28
CA VAL A 188 1.97 13.75 23.94
C VAL A 188 2.94 12.93 23.12
N THR A 189 4.10 13.50 22.84
CA THR A 189 5.22 12.79 22.21
C THR A 189 6.42 12.75 23.13
N SER A 190 7.48 12.05 22.70
CA SER A 190 8.78 12.03 23.39
C SER A 190 9.42 13.42 23.57
N HIS A 191 9.00 14.43 22.80
CA HIS A 191 9.65 15.74 22.77
C HIS A 191 8.73 16.92 23.12
N ALA A 192 7.43 16.80 22.84
CA ALA A 192 6.51 17.92 22.99
C ALA A 192 5.06 17.46 23.22
N THR A 193 4.21 18.40 23.62
CA THR A 193 2.76 18.20 23.70
C THR A 193 2.07 19.10 22.66
N PHE A 194 1.13 18.53 21.95
CA PHE A 194 0.33 19.16 20.89
C PHE A 194 -1.12 19.23 21.29
N ARG A 195 -1.83 20.26 20.80
CA ARG A 195 -3.28 20.36 20.88
C ARG A 195 -3.84 20.59 19.48
N ALA A 196 -4.86 19.83 19.11
CA ALA A 196 -5.45 19.89 17.78
C ALA A 196 -6.97 19.88 17.84
N GLY A 197 -7.63 20.61 16.93
CA GLY A 197 -9.07 20.58 16.75
C GLY A 197 -9.57 19.26 16.15
N ALA A 198 -8.74 18.62 15.32
CA ALA A 198 -9.01 17.29 14.74
C ALA A 198 -7.74 16.42 14.76
N LEU A 199 -7.96 15.11 14.81
CA LEU A 199 -6.88 14.11 14.82
C LEU A 199 -7.09 13.07 13.73
N VAL A 200 -6.03 12.77 12.96
CA VAL A 200 -6.01 11.72 11.94
C VAL A 200 -5.00 10.64 12.34
N LEU A 201 -5.48 9.40 12.50
CA LEU A 201 -4.63 8.24 12.72
C LEU A 201 -4.29 7.59 11.36
N ALA A 202 -3.06 7.73 10.90
CA ALA A 202 -2.56 7.22 9.61
C ALA A 202 -1.26 6.41 9.76
N ALA A 203 -1.08 5.77 10.93
CA ALA A 203 0.14 5.09 11.35
C ALA A 203 0.18 3.59 10.97
N GLY A 204 -0.46 3.19 9.85
CA GLY A 204 -0.46 1.80 9.40
C GLY A 204 -0.94 0.82 10.48
N PRO A 205 -0.22 -0.29 10.76
CA PRO A 205 -0.66 -1.26 11.76
C PRO A 205 -0.63 -0.71 13.19
N TRP A 206 0.11 0.36 13.47
CA TRP A 206 0.15 1.02 14.79
C TRP A 206 -1.12 1.82 15.11
N CYS A 207 -2.03 2.00 14.14
CA CYS A 207 -3.35 2.56 14.44
C CYS A 207 -4.09 1.75 15.51
N ARG A 208 -3.83 0.45 15.63
CA ARG A 208 -4.37 -0.39 16.70
C ARG A 208 -3.95 0.08 18.09
N SER A 209 -2.66 0.34 18.31
CA SER A 209 -2.16 0.82 19.60
C SER A 209 -2.54 2.26 19.89
N LEU A 210 -2.55 3.13 18.86
CA LEU A 210 -3.00 4.52 19.00
C LEU A 210 -4.50 4.58 19.35
N GLY A 211 -5.32 3.74 18.71
CA GLY A 211 -6.75 3.63 19.05
C GLY A 211 -6.96 3.18 20.51
N ALA A 212 -6.16 2.23 20.98
CA ALA A 212 -6.22 1.76 22.38
C ALA A 212 -5.97 2.89 23.39
N MET A 213 -5.12 3.88 23.08
CA MET A 213 -4.92 5.06 23.95
C MET A 213 -6.20 5.90 24.11
N LEU A 214 -7.16 5.76 23.18
CA LEU A 214 -8.47 6.42 23.19
C LEU A 214 -9.60 5.47 23.59
N GLY A 215 -9.30 4.27 24.11
CA GLY A 215 -10.31 3.26 24.46
C GLY A 215 -11.01 2.64 23.24
N LEU A 216 -10.38 2.68 22.05
CA LEU A 216 -10.92 2.13 20.81
C LEU A 216 -10.24 0.81 20.43
N SER A 217 -11.03 -0.11 19.87
CA SER A 217 -10.54 -1.31 19.17
C SER A 217 -10.54 -1.03 17.67
N ILE A 218 -9.35 -0.91 17.09
CA ILE A 218 -9.17 -0.77 15.63
C ILE A 218 -8.62 -2.12 15.12
N PRO A 219 -9.41 -2.92 14.39
CA PRO A 219 -9.03 -4.27 13.96
C PRO A 219 -8.14 -4.22 12.72
N VAL A 220 -6.91 -3.75 12.90
CA VAL A 220 -5.84 -3.76 11.90
C VAL A 220 -4.72 -4.70 12.38
N TYR A 221 -4.20 -5.50 11.46
CA TYR A 221 -3.24 -6.56 11.71
C TYR A 221 -1.90 -6.24 11.06
N ALA A 222 -0.80 -6.56 11.75
CA ALA A 222 0.54 -6.44 11.20
C ALA A 222 0.88 -7.70 10.38
N VAL A 223 0.86 -7.58 9.07
CA VAL A 223 1.27 -8.65 8.15
C VAL A 223 2.68 -8.35 7.65
N ARG A 224 3.63 -9.24 7.99
CA ARG A 224 4.99 -9.11 7.49
C ARG A 224 5.03 -9.40 5.99
N GLY A 225 5.58 -8.46 5.22
CA GLY A 225 6.13 -8.70 3.89
C GLY A 225 7.65 -8.72 3.94
N GLN A 226 8.28 -9.45 3.02
CA GLN A 226 9.73 -9.47 2.90
C GLN A 226 10.18 -9.36 1.45
N MET A 227 11.35 -8.77 1.28
CA MET A 227 11.90 -8.39 0.00
C MET A 227 13.38 -8.74 -0.08
N TRP A 228 13.89 -8.86 -1.29
CA TRP A 228 15.31 -8.94 -1.59
C TRP A 228 15.65 -8.13 -2.83
N ALA A 229 16.93 -7.79 -3.00
CA ALA A 229 17.41 -7.07 -4.15
C ALA A 229 18.77 -7.62 -4.63
N THR A 230 19.02 -7.47 -5.94
CA THR A 230 20.30 -7.76 -6.57
C THR A 230 21.25 -6.55 -6.52
N ALA A 231 22.50 -6.74 -6.91
CA ALA A 231 23.32 -5.62 -7.37
C ALA A 231 22.69 -4.96 -8.62
N PRO A 232 22.99 -3.67 -8.89
CA PRO A 232 22.55 -3.03 -10.13
C PRO A 232 23.06 -3.75 -11.38
N VAL A 233 22.15 -3.91 -12.36
CA VAL A 233 22.45 -4.49 -13.67
C VAL A 233 21.84 -3.62 -14.78
N PRO A 234 22.30 -3.74 -16.03
CA PRO A 234 21.65 -3.07 -17.15
C PRO A 234 20.15 -3.36 -17.22
N PRO A 235 19.33 -2.52 -17.89
CA PRO A 235 17.89 -2.75 -18.03
C PRO A 235 17.60 -4.15 -18.57
N SER A 236 16.91 -4.96 -17.77
CA SER A 236 16.61 -6.37 -18.05
C SER A 236 15.15 -6.72 -17.74
N ILE A 237 14.48 -5.96 -16.84
CA ILE A 237 13.06 -6.09 -16.52
C ILE A 237 12.41 -4.72 -16.76
N PHE A 238 11.43 -4.69 -17.66
CA PHE A 238 10.85 -3.43 -18.17
C PHE A 238 9.52 -3.06 -17.52
N HIS A 239 8.82 -4.04 -16.94
CA HIS A 239 7.50 -3.90 -16.34
C HIS A 239 7.53 -4.12 -14.83
N SER A 240 6.46 -3.74 -14.16
CA SER A 240 6.15 -4.34 -12.85
C SER A 240 5.72 -5.77 -13.08
N ILE A 241 6.30 -6.69 -12.31
CA ILE A 241 6.12 -8.13 -12.50
C ILE A 241 5.41 -8.77 -11.32
N GLY A 242 4.69 -9.83 -11.56
CA GLY A 242 4.09 -10.72 -10.57
C GLY A 242 3.87 -12.11 -11.15
N ALA A 243 3.45 -13.04 -10.30
CA ALA A 243 3.01 -14.38 -10.67
C ALA A 243 1.55 -14.61 -10.27
N LEU A 244 0.83 -15.41 -11.02
CA LEU A 244 -0.60 -15.65 -10.82
C LEU A 244 -0.89 -16.72 -9.76
N GLU A 245 0.09 -17.55 -9.39
CA GLU A 245 -0.04 -18.71 -8.49
C GLU A 245 -0.84 -18.40 -7.21
N SER A 246 -0.46 -17.32 -6.50
CA SER A 246 -1.14 -16.98 -5.26
C SER A 246 -2.58 -16.49 -5.46
N HIS A 247 -2.87 -15.79 -6.54
CA HIS A 247 -4.22 -15.32 -6.83
C HIS A 247 -5.16 -16.48 -7.11
N LEU A 248 -4.71 -17.45 -7.91
CA LEU A 248 -5.43 -18.71 -8.13
C LEU A 248 -5.65 -19.46 -6.82
N TYR A 249 -4.59 -19.57 -5.99
CA TYR A 249 -4.71 -20.24 -4.71
C TYR A 249 -5.78 -19.60 -3.82
N TRP A 250 -5.76 -18.28 -3.64
CA TRP A 250 -6.72 -17.58 -2.79
C TRP A 250 -8.13 -17.60 -3.35
N HIS A 251 -8.29 -17.58 -4.67
CA HIS A 251 -9.58 -17.75 -5.33
C HIS A 251 -10.21 -19.13 -4.99
N ASN A 252 -9.41 -20.19 -5.10
CA ASN A 252 -9.87 -21.56 -4.86
C ASN A 252 -10.04 -21.91 -3.37
N HIS A 253 -9.39 -21.13 -2.48
CA HIS A 253 -9.39 -21.38 -1.04
C HIS A 253 -9.84 -20.11 -0.26
N PRO A 254 -11.09 -19.66 -0.47
CA PRO A 254 -11.60 -18.51 0.29
C PRO A 254 -11.65 -18.88 1.77
N TYR A 255 -10.92 -18.13 2.58
CA TYR A 255 -10.81 -18.42 4.00
C TYR A 255 -11.76 -17.55 4.82
N SER A 256 -12.50 -18.17 5.75
CA SER A 256 -13.52 -17.53 6.56
C SER A 256 -13.30 -17.71 8.07
N ASP A 257 -12.15 -17.33 8.59
CA ASP A 257 -11.92 -17.19 10.03
C ASP A 257 -12.14 -15.74 10.43
N GLU A 258 -12.84 -15.49 11.54
CA GLU A 258 -13.18 -14.13 11.99
C GLU A 258 -11.98 -13.28 12.41
N GLN A 259 -10.81 -13.87 12.62
CA GLN A 259 -9.63 -13.20 13.16
C GLN A 259 -8.44 -13.11 12.21
N THR A 260 -8.48 -13.83 11.10
CA THR A 260 -7.33 -13.92 10.17
C THR A 260 -7.58 -13.12 8.90
N PRO A 261 -6.68 -12.23 8.50
CA PRO A 261 -6.75 -11.55 7.22
C PRO A 261 -6.74 -12.53 6.03
N LEU A 262 -7.39 -12.15 4.95
CA LEU A 262 -7.33 -12.88 3.68
C LEU A 262 -5.96 -12.72 3.02
N GLU A 263 -5.72 -13.49 1.95
CA GLU A 263 -4.53 -13.39 1.09
C GLU A 263 -3.18 -13.52 1.83
N LEU A 264 -3.11 -14.32 2.88
CA LEU A 264 -1.84 -14.71 3.49
C LEU A 264 -1.18 -15.85 2.70
N THR A 265 0.15 -15.85 2.64
CA THR A 265 0.93 -16.97 2.07
C THR A 265 1.22 -18.06 3.09
N HIS A 266 0.95 -17.78 4.36
CA HIS A 266 1.13 -18.71 5.48
C HIS A 266 -0.06 -18.69 6.42
N ARG A 267 -0.31 -19.84 7.05
CA ARG A 267 -1.26 -19.99 8.16
C ARG A 267 -0.67 -20.94 9.21
N GLN A 268 -0.68 -20.52 10.47
CA GLN A 268 -0.14 -21.32 11.58
C GLN A 268 1.27 -21.88 11.32
N GLY A 269 2.13 -21.07 10.70
CA GLY A 269 3.50 -21.45 10.37
C GLY A 269 3.67 -22.32 9.11
N GLN A 270 2.58 -22.77 8.47
CA GLN A 270 2.63 -23.54 7.22
C GLN A 270 2.51 -22.61 6.00
N ARG A 271 3.34 -22.82 5.00
CA ARG A 271 3.21 -22.17 3.71
C ARG A 271 2.02 -22.75 2.95
N LEU A 272 1.14 -21.88 2.47
CA LEU A 272 -0.04 -22.22 1.69
C LEU A 272 0.22 -22.07 0.19
N THR A 273 0.89 -20.98 -0.17
CA THR A 273 1.21 -20.64 -1.56
C THR A 273 2.45 -19.78 -1.62
N ARG A 274 3.01 -19.62 -2.82
CA ARG A 274 4.06 -18.64 -3.09
C ARG A 274 3.42 -17.38 -3.66
N HIS A 275 4.00 -16.23 -3.37
CA HIS A 275 3.61 -14.96 -3.97
C HIS A 275 4.85 -14.22 -4.44
N LEU A 276 4.79 -13.62 -5.62
CA LEU A 276 5.90 -12.89 -6.21
C LEU A 276 5.41 -11.59 -6.82
N TYR A 277 6.11 -10.51 -6.52
CA TYR A 277 6.01 -9.23 -7.23
C TYR A 277 7.33 -8.48 -7.15
N GLY A 278 7.57 -7.60 -8.13
CA GLY A 278 8.80 -6.82 -8.14
C GLY A 278 8.95 -5.95 -9.38
N ARG A 279 10.11 -5.34 -9.49
CA ARG A 279 10.51 -4.52 -10.64
C ARG A 279 12.01 -4.32 -10.69
N GLN A 280 12.52 -3.79 -11.79
CA GLN A 280 13.85 -3.19 -11.83
C GLN A 280 13.75 -1.68 -11.58
N THR A 281 14.62 -1.16 -10.71
CA THR A 281 14.71 0.28 -10.40
C THR A 281 15.42 1.03 -11.54
N ARG A 282 15.34 2.36 -11.52
CA ARG A 282 16.10 3.19 -12.47
C ARG A 282 17.60 3.01 -12.35
N ASP A 283 18.09 2.76 -11.12
CA ASP A 283 19.51 2.56 -10.84
C ASP A 283 19.99 1.13 -11.15
N GLY A 284 19.09 0.25 -11.61
CA GLY A 284 19.39 -1.09 -12.09
C GLY A 284 19.20 -2.22 -11.07
N GLU A 285 18.94 -1.95 -9.79
CA GLU A 285 18.60 -3.00 -8.83
C GLU A 285 17.31 -3.72 -9.25
N ILE A 286 17.28 -5.04 -9.16
CA ILE A 286 16.04 -5.82 -9.28
C ILE A 286 15.55 -6.10 -7.88
N ILE A 287 14.36 -5.59 -7.54
CA ILE A 287 13.72 -5.73 -6.25
C ILE A 287 12.55 -6.69 -6.40
N ILE A 288 12.56 -7.79 -5.66
CA ILE A 288 11.50 -8.81 -5.68
C ILE A 288 11.14 -9.20 -4.23
N GLY A 289 9.90 -9.57 -4.02
CA GLY A 289 9.40 -10.08 -2.76
C GLY A 289 8.03 -10.71 -2.91
N GLY A 290 7.35 -10.90 -1.77
CA GLY A 290 5.98 -11.42 -1.84
C GLY A 290 5.47 -12.18 -0.64
N ASP A 291 6.24 -12.64 0.26
CA ASP A 291 5.74 -13.39 1.42
C ASP A 291 4.77 -12.56 2.27
N ARG A 292 3.68 -13.18 2.77
CA ARG A 292 2.67 -12.54 3.63
C ARG A 292 2.38 -13.41 4.84
N GLN A 293 2.86 -12.98 6.00
CA GLN A 293 2.78 -13.75 7.24
C GLN A 293 2.24 -12.88 8.38
N LEU A 294 1.16 -13.36 9.01
CA LEU A 294 0.53 -12.66 10.14
C LEU A 294 1.44 -12.70 11.37
N ASP A 295 1.52 -11.57 12.07
CA ASP A 295 2.21 -11.40 13.36
C ASP A 295 3.67 -11.92 13.41
N ALA A 296 4.31 -12.08 12.24
CA ALA A 296 5.70 -12.51 12.17
C ALA A 296 6.66 -11.36 12.53
N PRO A 297 7.85 -11.66 13.09
CA PRO A 297 8.87 -10.66 13.36
C PRO A 297 9.24 -9.83 12.13
N LYS A 298 9.55 -8.54 12.33
CA LYS A 298 9.97 -7.63 11.24
C LYS A 298 11.43 -7.88 10.83
N THR A 299 11.77 -9.14 10.63
CA THR A 299 13.08 -9.58 10.12
C THR A 299 12.86 -10.53 8.96
N PRO A 300 13.75 -10.50 7.94
CA PRO A 300 13.68 -11.47 6.86
C PRO A 300 13.79 -12.91 7.39
N ASP A 301 12.95 -13.78 6.84
CA ASP A 301 13.03 -15.22 7.06
C ASP A 301 13.83 -15.84 5.92
N PRO A 302 14.97 -16.50 6.18
CA PRO A 302 15.81 -17.09 5.14
C PRO A 302 15.06 -18.08 4.24
N ASN A 303 14.20 -18.93 4.82
CA ASN A 303 13.42 -19.90 4.04
C ASN A 303 12.40 -19.21 3.11
N GLY A 304 11.82 -18.11 3.58
CA GLY A 304 10.91 -17.30 2.78
C GLY A 304 11.61 -16.58 1.63
N ILE A 305 12.80 -16.04 1.87
CA ILE A 305 13.64 -15.43 0.83
C ILE A 305 14.08 -16.48 -0.21
N GLU A 306 14.56 -17.64 0.25
CA GLU A 306 14.97 -18.73 -0.64
C GLU A 306 13.83 -19.22 -1.52
N THR A 307 12.64 -19.45 -0.95
CA THR A 307 11.44 -19.84 -1.70
C THR A 307 11.03 -18.80 -2.74
N ASN A 308 11.05 -17.51 -2.36
CA ASN A 308 10.69 -16.42 -3.27
C ASN A 308 11.75 -16.24 -4.36
N HIS A 309 13.03 -16.39 -4.03
CA HIS A 309 14.13 -16.38 -5.01
C HIS A 309 14.01 -17.54 -6.00
N ALA A 310 13.75 -18.76 -5.53
CA ALA A 310 13.52 -19.92 -6.40
C ALA A 310 12.36 -19.68 -7.38
N HIS A 311 11.25 -19.11 -6.90
CA HIS A 311 10.10 -18.72 -7.75
C HIS A 311 10.50 -17.65 -8.79
N ALA A 312 11.34 -16.68 -8.40
CA ALA A 312 11.83 -15.67 -9.33
C ALA A 312 12.73 -16.26 -10.43
N LEU A 313 13.54 -17.29 -10.10
CA LEU A 313 14.35 -18.01 -11.09
C LEU A 313 13.51 -18.80 -12.11
N GLU A 314 12.34 -19.29 -11.71
CA GLU A 314 11.41 -19.95 -12.63
C GLU A 314 10.87 -18.97 -13.67
N LEU A 315 10.68 -17.68 -13.30
CA LEU A 315 10.20 -16.65 -14.21
C LEU A 315 11.33 -15.96 -14.99
N PHE A 316 12.46 -15.73 -14.34
CA PHE A 316 13.60 -15.00 -14.88
C PHE A 316 14.90 -15.78 -14.65
N PRO A 317 15.22 -16.77 -15.49
CA PRO A 317 16.39 -17.66 -15.28
C PRO A 317 17.73 -16.93 -15.18
N PHE A 318 17.88 -15.74 -15.79
CA PHE A 318 19.10 -14.96 -15.73
C PHE A 318 19.45 -14.49 -14.31
N LEU A 319 18.48 -14.42 -13.39
CA LEU A 319 18.70 -14.04 -11.99
C LEU A 319 19.62 -15.01 -11.26
N GLN A 320 19.78 -16.24 -11.72
CA GLN A 320 20.73 -17.21 -11.15
C GLN A 320 22.18 -16.72 -11.15
N PHE A 321 22.51 -15.76 -12.01
CA PHE A 321 23.87 -15.19 -12.13
C PHE A 321 24.05 -13.94 -11.25
N LEU A 322 23.01 -13.50 -10.55
CA LEU A 322 23.01 -12.27 -9.77
C LEU A 322 22.92 -12.59 -8.27
N PRO A 323 23.89 -12.13 -7.46
CA PRO A 323 23.79 -12.33 -6.02
C PRO A 323 22.69 -11.47 -5.41
N ILE A 324 22.00 -12.00 -4.40
CA ILE A 324 21.20 -11.19 -3.49
C ILE A 324 22.15 -10.34 -2.64
N THR A 325 22.02 -9.02 -2.72
CA THR A 325 22.89 -8.07 -2.01
C THR A 325 22.28 -7.55 -0.72
N ARG A 326 20.97 -7.54 -0.62
CA ARG A 326 20.25 -7.13 0.59
C ARG A 326 18.88 -7.79 0.70
N THR A 327 18.43 -7.98 1.94
CA THR A 327 17.09 -8.45 2.29
C THR A 327 16.51 -7.56 3.37
N TRP A 328 15.20 -7.37 3.36
CA TRP A 328 14.51 -6.61 4.39
C TRP A 328 13.07 -7.09 4.55
N ALA A 329 12.42 -6.67 5.63
CA ALA A 329 11.03 -6.95 5.91
C ALA A 329 10.33 -5.73 6.50
N GLY A 330 9.01 -5.65 6.31
CA GLY A 330 8.16 -4.60 6.84
C GLY A 330 6.78 -5.13 7.21
N TRP A 331 6.03 -4.37 8.00
CA TRP A 331 4.66 -4.69 8.39
C TRP A 331 3.67 -3.87 7.58
N MET A 332 2.79 -4.57 6.87
CA MET A 332 1.66 -4.01 6.16
C MET A 332 0.41 -3.99 7.06
N PRO A 333 -0.42 -2.93 7.00
CA PRO A 333 -1.67 -2.85 7.75
C PRO A 333 -2.78 -3.62 7.03
N PHE A 334 -3.10 -4.82 7.46
CA PHE A 334 -4.20 -5.61 6.91
C PHE A 334 -5.46 -5.46 7.77
N THR A 335 -6.60 -5.33 7.13
CA THR A 335 -7.90 -5.64 7.69
C THR A 335 -8.25 -7.09 7.36
N ARG A 336 -9.25 -7.65 8.04
CA ARG A 336 -9.67 -9.02 7.77
C ARG A 336 -10.17 -9.21 6.34
N ASP A 337 -10.98 -8.28 5.86
CA ASP A 337 -11.69 -8.32 4.58
C ASP A 337 -10.95 -7.60 3.44
N LEU A 338 -9.71 -7.18 3.68
CA LEU A 338 -8.86 -6.40 2.75
C LEU A 338 -9.41 -5.02 2.36
N HIS A 339 -10.58 -4.63 2.86
CA HIS A 339 -11.10 -3.29 2.67
C HIS A 339 -10.44 -2.31 3.66
N PRO A 340 -9.94 -1.16 3.19
CA PRO A 340 -9.34 -0.18 4.09
C PRO A 340 -10.36 0.41 5.06
N LEU A 341 -9.86 1.05 6.10
CA LEU A 341 -10.64 1.87 7.04
C LEU A 341 -10.29 3.34 6.78
N ILE A 342 -11.21 4.08 6.15
CA ILE A 342 -11.02 5.47 5.71
C ILE A 342 -12.25 6.29 6.10
N GLY A 343 -12.10 7.24 7.02
CA GLY A 343 -13.22 8.12 7.41
C GLY A 343 -13.20 8.54 8.87
N LYS A 344 -14.31 9.13 9.30
CA LYS A 344 -14.54 9.53 10.70
C LYS A 344 -14.73 8.29 11.59
N ILE A 345 -14.06 8.23 12.72
CA ILE A 345 -14.30 7.19 13.73
C ILE A 345 -15.61 7.54 14.48
N PRO A 346 -16.55 6.59 14.65
CA PRO A 346 -17.74 6.82 15.43
C PRO A 346 -17.42 7.09 16.91
N HIS A 347 -18.32 7.73 17.60
CA HIS A 347 -18.28 8.03 19.05
C HIS A 347 -17.26 9.06 19.53
N LEU A 348 -16.35 9.52 18.69
CA LEU A 348 -15.43 10.62 19.00
C LEU A 348 -15.48 11.69 17.92
N ASP A 349 -15.70 12.94 18.35
CA ASP A 349 -15.76 14.05 17.40
C ASP A 349 -14.39 14.37 16.83
N ASN A 350 -14.34 14.72 15.54
CA ASN A 350 -13.15 15.14 14.83
C ASN A 350 -11.96 14.13 14.89
N LEU A 351 -12.27 12.82 15.08
CA LEU A 351 -11.29 11.74 14.98
C LEU A 351 -11.48 11.00 13.65
N TYR A 352 -10.38 10.85 12.92
CA TYR A 352 -10.37 10.23 11.60
C TYR A 352 -9.32 9.11 11.52
N LEU A 353 -9.57 8.14 10.65
CA LEU A 353 -8.72 6.97 10.45
C LEU A 353 -8.41 6.78 8.96
N LEU A 354 -7.16 6.45 8.67
CA LEU A 354 -6.73 5.95 7.37
C LEU A 354 -5.70 4.83 7.57
N THR A 355 -6.18 3.59 7.49
CA THR A 355 -5.35 2.39 7.64
C THR A 355 -5.95 1.21 6.87
N GLY A 356 -5.32 0.03 6.97
CA GLY A 356 -5.87 -1.19 6.38
C GLY A 356 -5.77 -1.26 4.86
N LEU A 357 -4.83 -0.52 4.23
CA LEU A 357 -4.62 -0.56 2.78
C LEU A 357 -3.99 -1.88 2.29
N SER A 358 -3.75 -2.82 3.19
CA SER A 358 -3.21 -4.15 2.93
C SER A 358 -1.91 -4.11 2.10
N SER A 359 -1.77 -4.97 1.11
CA SER A 359 -0.60 -5.00 0.21
C SER A 359 -0.60 -3.91 -0.86
N SER A 360 -1.71 -3.18 -1.01
CA SER A 360 -1.90 -2.17 -2.06
C SER A 360 -1.68 -0.73 -1.57
N GLY A 361 -1.08 -0.57 -0.38
CA GLY A 361 -0.96 0.75 0.28
C GLY A 361 -0.23 1.79 -0.55
N PHE A 362 0.80 1.42 -1.27
CA PHE A 362 1.53 2.35 -2.14
C PHE A 362 0.68 2.80 -3.33
N GLU A 363 0.03 1.86 -3.98
CA GLU A 363 -0.83 2.12 -5.14
C GLU A 363 -2.09 2.94 -4.80
N LYS A 364 -2.69 2.71 -3.64
CA LYS A 364 -4.00 3.29 -3.27
C LYS A 364 -3.89 4.48 -2.32
N GLY A 365 -2.75 4.64 -1.66
CA GLY A 365 -2.59 5.57 -0.54
C GLY A 365 -2.73 7.04 -0.89
N LEU A 366 -2.33 7.44 -2.10
CA LEU A 366 -2.42 8.83 -2.55
C LEU A 366 -3.88 9.29 -2.62
N MET A 367 -4.72 8.54 -3.33
CA MET A 367 -6.13 8.88 -3.47
C MET A 367 -6.90 8.69 -2.16
N SER A 368 -6.52 7.69 -1.35
CA SER A 368 -7.10 7.49 -0.02
C SER A 368 -6.89 8.71 0.87
N GLY A 369 -5.67 9.26 0.91
CA GLY A 369 -5.37 10.47 1.66
C GLY A 369 -6.12 11.69 1.15
N LYS A 370 -6.22 11.84 -0.17
CA LYS A 370 -6.98 12.92 -0.81
C LYS A 370 -8.47 12.85 -0.45
N LEU A 371 -9.11 11.70 -0.60
CA LEU A 371 -10.54 11.52 -0.28
C LEU A 371 -10.83 11.73 1.22
N LEU A 372 -9.92 11.30 2.10
CA LEU A 372 -10.07 11.59 3.52
C LEU A 372 -9.96 13.09 3.81
N ALA A 373 -9.01 13.77 3.20
CA ALA A 373 -8.86 15.23 3.35
C ALA A 373 -10.07 15.99 2.80
N GLU A 374 -10.63 15.57 1.66
CA GLU A 374 -11.87 16.11 1.11
C GLU A 374 -13.04 15.93 2.11
N SER A 375 -13.15 14.73 2.70
CA SER A 375 -14.19 14.42 3.69
C SER A 375 -14.08 15.30 4.95
N ILE A 376 -12.85 15.55 5.41
CA ILE A 376 -12.59 16.44 6.55
C ILE A 376 -12.96 17.89 6.20
N ASN A 377 -12.50 18.36 5.05
CA ASN A 377 -12.71 19.76 4.64
C ASN A 377 -14.19 20.09 4.36
N HIS A 378 -14.95 19.16 3.78
CA HIS A 378 -16.35 19.38 3.44
C HIS A 378 -17.33 18.89 4.50
N GLY A 379 -16.87 18.20 5.54
CA GLY A 379 -17.71 17.65 6.61
C GLY A 379 -18.56 16.45 6.19
N ALA A 380 -18.34 15.90 4.98
CA ALA A 380 -19.09 14.76 4.43
C ALA A 380 -18.16 13.83 3.65
N ALA A 381 -18.30 12.53 3.90
CA ALA A 381 -17.54 11.51 3.16
C ALA A 381 -18.06 11.36 1.72
N ALA A 382 -17.13 11.13 0.79
CA ALA A 382 -17.49 10.75 -0.57
C ALA A 382 -18.25 9.40 -0.55
N PRO A 383 -19.34 9.24 -1.33
CA PRO A 383 -20.15 8.01 -1.31
C PRO A 383 -19.35 6.73 -1.53
N ILE A 384 -18.29 6.78 -2.34
CA ILE A 384 -17.41 5.63 -2.60
C ILE A 384 -16.71 5.11 -1.34
N LEU A 385 -16.51 5.96 -0.32
CA LEU A 385 -15.89 5.57 0.95
C LEU A 385 -16.81 4.79 1.88
N SER A 386 -18.10 4.60 1.54
CA SER A 386 -19.02 3.81 2.36
C SER A 386 -18.54 2.38 2.61
N ALA A 387 -17.86 1.78 1.62
CA ALA A 387 -17.23 0.46 1.76
C ALA A 387 -15.98 0.45 2.67
N ALA A 388 -15.42 1.63 2.95
CA ALA A 388 -14.24 1.81 3.81
C ALA A 388 -14.57 2.47 5.15
N ASP A 389 -15.85 2.68 5.47
CA ASP A 389 -16.28 3.39 6.68
C ASP A 389 -15.72 2.68 7.93
N PRO A 390 -14.97 3.38 8.82
CA PRO A 390 -14.51 2.82 10.09
C PRO A 390 -15.60 2.24 10.98
N ALA A 391 -16.84 2.76 10.88
CA ALA A 391 -17.99 2.28 11.66
C ALA A 391 -18.30 0.79 11.45
N ARG A 392 -17.86 0.17 10.33
CA ARG A 392 -18.05 -1.27 10.08
C ARG A 392 -17.25 -2.16 11.03
N GLN A 393 -16.15 -1.69 11.59
CA GLN A 393 -15.22 -2.57 12.35
C GLN A 393 -14.65 -1.92 13.62
N VAL A 394 -14.59 -0.58 13.71
CA VAL A 394 -14.06 0.10 14.89
C VAL A 394 -15.12 0.11 16.00
N SER A 395 -14.71 -0.26 17.21
CA SER A 395 -15.60 -0.31 18.38
C SER A 395 -14.92 0.31 19.60
N VAL A 396 -15.75 0.67 20.59
CA VAL A 396 -15.25 1.06 21.92
C VAL A 396 -14.84 -0.21 22.67
N GLN A 397 -13.65 -0.18 23.29
CA GLN A 397 -13.23 -1.28 24.14
C GLN A 397 -14.11 -1.34 25.39
N PRO A 398 -14.60 -2.52 25.79
CA PRO A 398 -15.25 -2.64 27.07
C PRO A 398 -14.28 -2.27 28.20
N ILE A 399 -14.76 -1.42 29.12
CA ILE A 399 -14.03 -0.98 30.32
C ILE A 399 -13.79 -2.19 31.25
#